data_f02dca4b2be486f52ce3e8c5f3f24506
#
_entry.id   f02dca4b2be486f52ce3e8c5f3f24506
#
_cell.length_a   1.000
_cell.length_b   1.000
_cell.length_c   1.000
_cell.angle_alpha   90.00
_cell.angle_beta   90.00
_cell.angle_gamma   90.00
#
_symmetry.space_group_name_H-M   'P 1'
#
loop_
_entity.id
_entity.type
_entity.pdbx_description
1 polymer ?
#
loop_
_entity_poly.entity_id
_entity_poly.type
_entity_poly.pdbx_seq_one_letter_code
_entity_poly.pdbx_strand_id
1 'polypeptide(L)'
;MNILAIGAHPDDIELGCGGLLMKAARQGHEVFMYTLSRGAASGDPSQRTKELMQSARFIGAKALWIDNFEDTRLNASSTELINHIEFFINKADPDL
;
A
#
# COMPACT_ATOMS: atom_id res chain seq x y z
N MET A 1 1.00 15.86 8.41
CA MET A 1 -0.19 15.47 7.62
C MET A 1 -0.28 13.96 7.53
N ASN A 2 -1.42 13.45 7.18
CA ASN A 2 -1.62 12.03 6.92
C ASN A 2 -1.45 11.77 5.43
N ILE A 3 -0.62 10.81 5.08
CA ILE A 3 -0.30 10.46 3.68
C ILE A 3 -0.67 9.01 3.47
N LEU A 4 -1.49 8.74 2.45
CA LEU A 4 -1.84 7.38 2.05
C LEU A 4 -1.24 7.09 0.68
N ALA A 5 -0.42 6.06 0.60
CA ALA A 5 0.14 5.57 -0.64
C ALA A 5 -0.57 4.26 -1.03
N ILE A 6 -1.07 4.19 -2.24
CA ILE A 6 -1.81 3.03 -2.76
C ILE A 6 -1.04 2.43 -3.92
N GLY A 7 -0.79 1.14 -3.87
CA GLY A 7 -0.18 0.38 -4.95
C GLY A 7 -1.01 -0.83 -5.33
N ALA A 8 -0.99 -1.20 -6.60
CA ALA A 8 -1.72 -2.38 -7.09
C ALA A 8 -1.06 -3.67 -6.64
N HIS A 9 0.26 -3.70 -6.63
CA HIS A 9 1.07 -4.88 -6.32
C HIS A 9 2.14 -4.55 -5.28
N PRO A 10 2.69 -5.55 -4.57
CA PRO A 10 3.89 -5.34 -3.76
C PRO A 10 4.99 -4.72 -4.61
N ASP A 11 5.82 -3.88 -4.04
CA ASP A 11 6.90 -3.11 -4.67
C ASP A 11 6.44 -1.83 -5.38
N ASP A 12 5.19 -1.70 -5.80
CA ASP A 12 4.75 -0.50 -6.53
C ASP A 12 5.01 0.78 -5.73
N ILE A 13 4.68 0.77 -4.44
CA ILE A 13 4.86 1.95 -3.59
C ILE A 13 6.34 2.23 -3.36
N GLU A 14 7.12 1.19 -3.05
CA GLU A 14 8.55 1.35 -2.76
C GLU A 14 9.31 1.86 -3.98
N LEU A 15 9.03 1.30 -5.16
CA LEU A 15 9.69 1.70 -6.40
C LEU A 15 9.25 3.07 -6.88
N GLY A 16 7.97 3.41 -6.64
CA GLY A 16 7.41 4.68 -7.11
C GLY A 16 7.76 5.85 -6.21
N CYS A 17 7.64 5.70 -4.90
CA CYS A 17 7.76 6.84 -3.99
C CYS A 17 8.34 6.50 -2.60
N GLY A 18 9.02 5.36 -2.47
CA GLY A 18 9.55 4.92 -1.17
C GLY A 18 10.44 5.94 -0.49
N GLY A 19 11.34 6.57 -1.24
CA GLY A 19 12.23 7.59 -0.69
C GLY A 19 11.50 8.82 -0.19
N LEU A 20 10.48 9.26 -0.93
CA LEU A 20 9.64 10.40 -0.53
C LEU A 20 8.87 10.08 0.74
N LEU A 21 8.30 8.88 0.84
CA LEU A 21 7.55 8.47 2.02
C LEU A 21 8.44 8.36 3.25
N MET A 22 9.64 7.84 3.09
CA MET A 22 10.62 7.76 4.17
C MET A 22 10.98 9.14 4.70
N LYS A 23 11.21 10.09 3.80
CA LYS A 23 11.50 11.45 4.17
C LYS A 23 10.33 12.08 4.92
N ALA A 24 9.10 11.88 4.43
CA ALA A 24 7.90 12.39 5.08
C ALA A 24 7.74 11.81 6.49
N ALA A 25 7.94 10.52 6.65
CA ALA A 25 7.85 9.88 7.97
C ALA A 25 8.89 10.44 8.94
N ARG A 26 10.10 10.69 8.47
CA ARG A 26 11.16 11.29 9.31
C ARG A 26 10.85 12.73 9.71
N GLN A 27 10.05 13.42 8.91
CA GLN A 27 9.62 14.79 9.22
C GLN A 27 8.37 14.85 10.10
N GLY A 28 7.91 13.71 10.58
CA GLY A 28 6.78 13.64 11.51
C GLY A 28 5.42 13.46 10.88
N HIS A 29 5.35 13.26 9.58
CA HIS A 29 4.08 12.95 8.91
C HIS A 29 3.71 11.49 9.13
N GLU A 30 2.41 11.21 9.20
CA GLU A 30 1.92 9.83 9.34
C GLU A 30 1.73 9.24 7.96
N VAL A 31 2.45 8.15 7.67
CA VAL A 31 2.42 7.47 6.39
C VAL A 31 1.65 6.17 6.52
N PHE A 32 0.70 5.97 5.63
CA PHE A 32 -0.08 4.74 5.52
C PHE A 32 0.16 4.14 4.15
N MET A 33 0.32 2.83 4.09
CA MET A 33 0.54 2.10 2.85
C MET A 33 -0.60 1.10 2.63
N TYR A 34 -1.13 1.05 1.42
CA TYR A 34 -2.20 0.14 1.06
C TYR A 34 -1.88 -0.52 -0.28
N THR A 35 -1.79 -1.84 -0.28
CA THR A 35 -1.52 -2.64 -1.48
C THR A 35 -2.74 -3.50 -1.79
N LEU A 36 -3.21 -3.45 -3.03
CA LEU A 36 -4.45 -4.09 -3.44
C LEU A 36 -4.32 -5.61 -3.59
N SER A 37 -3.15 -6.11 -3.93
CA SER A 37 -2.95 -7.55 -4.13
C SER A 37 -1.66 -8.02 -3.46
N ARG A 38 -1.50 -9.34 -3.38
CA ARG A 38 -0.31 -9.96 -2.80
C ARG A 38 0.77 -10.28 -3.84
N GLY A 39 0.51 -9.97 -5.12
CA GLY A 39 1.49 -10.21 -6.18
C GLY A 39 1.66 -11.67 -6.55
N ALA A 40 0.61 -12.48 -6.47
CA ALA A 40 0.68 -13.92 -6.69
C ALA A 40 1.15 -14.30 -8.09
N ALA A 41 0.90 -13.46 -9.09
CA ALA A 41 1.27 -13.74 -10.46
C ALA A 41 2.78 -13.63 -10.71
N SER A 42 3.53 -12.97 -9.83
CA SER A 42 4.96 -12.70 -10.05
C SER A 42 5.88 -13.38 -9.01
N GLY A 43 5.38 -14.35 -8.25
CA GLY A 43 6.19 -15.09 -7.28
C GLY A 43 5.39 -15.63 -6.11
N ASP A 44 6.10 -16.04 -5.06
CA ASP A 44 5.49 -16.56 -3.84
C ASP A 44 4.81 -15.44 -3.06
N PRO A 45 3.47 -15.48 -2.87
CA PRO A 45 2.75 -14.43 -2.15
C PRO A 45 3.21 -14.25 -0.71
N SER A 46 3.58 -15.33 -0.03
CA SER A 46 4.05 -15.25 1.37
C SER A 46 5.36 -14.48 1.47
N GLN A 47 6.29 -14.76 0.55
CA GLN A 47 7.58 -14.06 0.52
C GLN A 47 7.40 -12.59 0.18
N ARG A 48 6.55 -12.30 -0.81
CA ARG A 48 6.25 -10.91 -1.21
C ARG A 48 5.60 -10.13 -0.07
N THR A 49 4.73 -10.77 0.69
CA THR A 49 4.08 -10.14 1.85
C THR A 49 5.11 -9.80 2.93
N LYS A 50 6.03 -10.72 3.23
CA LYS A 50 7.09 -10.46 4.22
C LYS A 50 7.99 -9.30 3.80
N GLU A 51 8.38 -9.26 2.54
CA GLU A 51 9.20 -8.19 2.00
C GLU A 51 8.49 -6.85 2.10
N LEU A 52 7.21 -6.82 1.79
CA LEU A 52 6.39 -5.61 1.88
C LEU A 52 6.28 -5.11 3.31
N MET A 53 6.10 -6.02 4.27
CA MET A 53 6.05 -5.65 5.69
C MET A 53 7.37 -5.08 6.17
N GLN A 54 8.50 -5.65 5.73
CA GLN A 54 9.82 -5.13 6.05
C GLN A 54 10.04 -3.76 5.44
N SER A 55 9.62 -3.56 4.18
CA SER A 55 9.72 -2.26 3.51
C SER A 55 8.90 -1.19 4.21
N ALA A 56 7.67 -1.51 4.62
CA ALA A 56 6.82 -0.58 5.34
C ALA A 56 7.46 -0.14 6.66
N ARG A 57 8.05 -1.09 7.38
CA ARG A 57 8.76 -0.80 8.63
C ARG A 57 9.98 0.08 8.39
N PHE A 58 10.75 -0.20 7.33
CA PHE A 58 11.93 0.58 6.98
C PHE A 58 11.56 2.01 6.58
N ILE A 59 10.46 2.17 5.84
CA ILE A 59 9.94 3.49 5.45
C ILE A 59 9.47 4.28 6.68
N GLY A 60 9.01 3.59 7.71
CA GLY A 60 8.43 4.23 8.88
C GLY A 60 6.92 4.42 8.78
N ALA A 61 6.26 3.57 8.01
CA ALA A 61 4.81 3.62 7.86
C ALA A 61 4.11 3.31 9.20
N LYS A 62 3.09 4.07 9.51
CA LYS A 62 2.26 3.85 10.70
C LYS A 62 1.40 2.61 10.56
N ALA A 63 0.93 2.33 9.36
CA ALA A 63 0.15 1.15 9.07
C ALA A 63 0.39 0.67 7.64
N LEU A 64 0.28 -0.63 7.45
CA LEU A 64 0.31 -1.27 6.15
C LEU A 64 -0.94 -2.15 6.04
N TRP A 65 -1.72 -1.91 4.99
CA TRP A 65 -2.88 -2.74 4.68
C TRP A 65 -2.64 -3.47 3.37
N ILE A 66 -2.91 -4.76 3.35
CA ILE A 66 -2.75 -5.61 2.17
C ILE A 66 -4.09 -6.26 1.89
N ASP A 67 -4.67 -5.94 0.76
CA ASP A 67 -5.90 -6.57 0.33
C ASP A 67 -5.59 -7.84 -0.46
N ASN A 68 -6.59 -8.62 -0.80
CA ASN A 68 -6.42 -9.93 -1.41
C ASN A 68 -7.06 -10.03 -2.80
N PHE A 69 -7.07 -8.94 -3.54
CA PHE A 69 -7.52 -9.00 -4.93
C PHE A 69 -6.51 -9.78 -5.78
N GLU A 70 -6.99 -10.47 -6.80
CA GLU A 70 -6.11 -11.13 -7.75
C GLU A 70 -5.38 -10.08 -8.58
N ASP A 71 -4.05 -10.12 -8.59
CA ASP A 71 -3.25 -9.08 -9.23
C ASP A 71 -3.42 -9.00 -10.74
N THR A 72 -3.89 -10.08 -11.39
CA THR A 72 -4.20 -10.09 -12.83
C THR A 72 -5.62 -9.66 -13.15
N ARG A 73 -6.44 -9.40 -12.14
CA ARG A 73 -7.87 -9.07 -12.30
C ARG A 73 -8.28 -7.76 -11.66
N LEU A 74 -7.32 -6.88 -11.43
CA LEU A 74 -7.63 -5.57 -10.90
C LEU A 74 -8.38 -4.77 -11.96
N ASN A 75 -9.59 -4.34 -11.61
CA ASN A 75 -10.47 -3.59 -12.51
C ASN A 75 -10.99 -2.36 -11.79
N ALA A 76 -10.59 -1.19 -12.25
CA ALA A 76 -10.93 0.08 -11.62
C ALA A 76 -12.43 0.37 -11.60
N SER A 77 -13.22 -0.30 -12.44
CA SER A 77 -14.69 -0.14 -12.48
C SER A 77 -15.42 -1.14 -11.57
N SER A 78 -14.68 -2.05 -10.91
CA SER A 78 -15.28 -3.00 -9.97
C SER A 78 -15.82 -2.28 -8.75
N THR A 79 -17.09 -2.50 -8.42
CA THR A 79 -17.70 -1.93 -7.21
C THR A 79 -16.99 -2.41 -5.96
N GLU A 80 -16.61 -3.69 -5.91
CA GLU A 80 -15.90 -4.25 -4.78
C GLU A 80 -14.56 -3.56 -4.55
N LEU A 81 -13.78 -3.36 -5.61
CA LEU A 81 -12.49 -2.68 -5.53
C LEU A 81 -12.65 -1.25 -5.05
N ILE A 82 -13.62 -0.53 -5.60
CA ILE A 82 -13.89 0.86 -5.21
C ILE A 82 -14.27 0.93 -3.73
N ASN A 83 -15.14 0.04 -3.26
CA ASN A 83 -15.57 0.03 -1.86
C ASN A 83 -14.41 -0.24 -0.91
N HIS A 84 -13.50 -1.14 -1.26
CA HIS A 84 -12.31 -1.42 -0.46
C HIS A 84 -11.39 -0.20 -0.39
N ILE A 85 -11.15 0.44 -1.52
CA ILE A 85 -10.31 1.64 -1.57
C ILE A 85 -10.91 2.75 -0.71
N GLU A 86 -12.21 2.99 -0.83
CA GLU A 86 -12.89 4.01 -0.02
C GLU A 86 -12.80 3.70 1.48
N PHE A 87 -12.93 2.44 1.86
CA PHE A 87 -12.79 2.03 3.26
C PHE A 87 -11.43 2.44 3.83
N PHE A 88 -10.35 2.18 3.10
CA PHE A 88 -9.02 2.50 3.58
C PHE A 88 -8.70 4.00 3.48
N ILE A 89 -9.25 4.70 2.51
CA ILE A 89 -9.15 6.16 2.45
C ILE A 89 -9.78 6.75 3.71
N ASN A 90 -10.98 6.32 4.07
CA ASN A 90 -11.65 6.81 5.27
C ASN A 90 -10.88 6.46 6.54
N LYS A 91 -10.27 5.28 6.59
CA LYS A 91 -9.50 4.83 7.75
C LYS A 91 -8.21 5.63 7.93
N ALA A 92 -7.52 5.95 6.85
CA ALA A 92 -6.30 6.75 6.90
C ALA A 92 -6.60 8.24 7.08
N ASP A 93 -7.76 8.70 6.62
CA ASP A 93 -8.15 10.11 6.61
C ASP A 93 -7.02 10.99 6.06
N PRO A 94 -6.58 10.75 4.81
CA PRO A 94 -5.37 11.36 4.30
C PRO A 94 -5.58 12.82 3.88
N ASP A 95 -4.52 13.59 4.05
CA ASP A 95 -4.39 14.93 3.47
C ASP A 95 -3.81 14.84 2.06
N LEU A 96 -3.08 13.76 1.81
CA LEU A 96 -2.40 13.53 0.54
C LEU A 96 -2.40 12.07 0.16
#